data_eeb53f0508c85123bad8abd453fc90d4
#
_entry.id   eeb53f0508c85123bad8abd453fc90d4
#
_cell.length_a   1.000
_cell.length_b   1.000
_cell.length_c   1.000
_cell.angle_alpha   90.00
_cell.angle_beta   90.00
_cell.angle_gamma   90.00
#
_symmetry.space_group_name_H-M   'P 1'
#
loop_
_entity.id
_entity.type
_entity.pdbx_description
1 polymer ?
#
loop_
_entity_poly.entity_id
_entity_poly.type
_entity_poly.pdbx_seq_one_letter_code
_entity_poly.pdbx_strand_id
1 'polypeptide(L)'
;MSSTTRDSFHSRLGFVLASAGAAIGLGNIWGFPTQVANNGGGAFLLVYLVVTVLLALPALYAEVYIGNQMQTNPVAALKKACGERFGKIGESAGIIGLIGALMMLSFYTIVAGWMLAHSLSPVAQMLGSTESSTWLASSSTLRNIIFTPVFIVLTAAIVHQGVHAGIERWSSRLMPLLLVMLLGLIIYILQQEGAMKGVELYLIPDFSQITDANLIIAAMGQAFFSLAIGVGAMMVYGSYMKKDQDIGKLVLSIAALDTFIAFIAGLLIIPALFVALHHGQQVFENGKLIGQGQLIFQILPSLFSSFGFIGLLLTFALFTLLSIAALTSTISSTEVVVAYLVEAKSMSRKYATNGVSLLVLIASMLIIINFEVIFALVIQLLTTILQPLMSLFYFIVVGWIWHRGNKLTDLAQLQNNKKLQLFGFYLRYICPTLLIVVFIHLAF
;
A
#
# COMPACT_ATOMS: atom_id res chain seq x y z
N MET A 1 -17.15 28.22 -20.80
CA MET A 1 -16.46 27.07 -20.21
C MET A 1 -15.79 27.58 -18.96
N SER A 2 -16.37 27.37 -17.78
CA SER A 2 -15.74 27.71 -16.51
C SER A 2 -14.54 26.80 -16.35
N SER A 3 -13.35 27.35 -16.28
CA SER A 3 -12.14 26.63 -15.86
C SER A 3 -12.37 26.18 -14.41
N THR A 4 -12.90 24.97 -14.24
CA THR A 4 -12.87 24.34 -12.92
C THR A 4 -11.39 24.20 -12.57
N THR A 5 -10.93 25.03 -11.65
CA THR A 5 -9.58 24.90 -11.09
C THR A 5 -9.44 23.48 -10.56
N ARG A 6 -8.44 22.75 -11.09
CA ARG A 6 -8.16 21.38 -10.67
C ARG A 6 -7.87 21.37 -9.18
N ASP A 7 -8.39 20.36 -8.47
CA ASP A 7 -8.05 20.12 -7.06
C ASP A 7 -6.52 20.03 -6.88
N SER A 8 -6.01 20.58 -5.78
CA SER A 8 -4.59 20.57 -5.45
C SER A 8 -4.40 20.41 -3.94
N PHE A 9 -3.26 19.87 -3.55
CA PHE A 9 -2.84 19.86 -2.16
C PHE A 9 -2.50 21.28 -1.69
N HIS A 10 -2.96 21.61 -0.49
CA HIS A 10 -2.74 22.93 0.09
C HIS A 10 -1.30 23.08 0.64
N SER A 11 -0.77 22.02 1.22
CA SER A 11 0.54 22.04 1.85
C SER A 11 1.45 20.89 1.39
N ARG A 12 2.77 21.13 1.47
CA ARG A 12 3.78 20.08 1.23
C ARG A 12 3.65 18.91 2.21
N LEU A 13 3.42 19.23 3.50
CA LEU A 13 3.23 18.22 4.53
C LEU A 13 1.94 17.42 4.27
N GLY A 14 0.84 18.09 3.90
CA GLY A 14 -0.41 17.43 3.55
C GLY A 14 -0.25 16.47 2.38
N PHE A 15 0.50 16.86 1.33
CA PHE A 15 0.84 15.95 0.24
C PHE A 15 1.64 14.74 0.71
N VAL A 16 2.71 14.94 1.52
CA VAL A 16 3.54 13.83 2.02
C VAL A 16 2.71 12.89 2.88
N LEU A 17 1.89 13.41 3.80
CA LEU A 17 1.05 12.58 4.67
C LEU A 17 -0.08 11.87 3.90
N ALA A 18 -0.65 12.50 2.88
CA ALA A 18 -1.66 11.87 2.03
C ALA A 18 -1.04 10.76 1.17
N SER A 19 0.12 11.02 0.55
CA SER A 19 0.84 10.04 -0.27
C SER A 19 1.41 8.90 0.59
N ALA A 20 1.94 9.21 1.76
CA ALA A 20 2.34 8.20 2.73
C ALA A 20 1.13 7.38 3.21
N GLY A 21 -0.01 8.01 3.48
CA GLY A 21 -1.25 7.31 3.80
C GLY A 21 -1.79 6.44 2.67
N ALA A 22 -1.51 6.80 1.41
CA ALA A 22 -1.82 5.96 0.26
C ALA A 22 -0.93 4.70 0.21
N ALA A 23 0.34 4.85 0.57
CA ALA A 23 1.33 3.77 0.62
C ALA A 23 1.17 2.94 1.90
N ILE A 24 1.16 3.59 3.08
CA ILE A 24 1.05 2.92 4.37
C ILE A 24 -0.34 2.30 4.54
N GLY A 25 -0.40 0.99 4.40
CA GLY A 25 -1.63 0.23 4.46
C GLY A 25 -1.45 -1.13 5.15
N LEU A 26 -2.32 -2.05 4.81
CA LEU A 26 -2.20 -3.44 5.25
C LEU A 26 -0.91 -4.09 4.74
N GLY A 27 -0.36 -3.59 3.64
CA GLY A 27 0.93 -4.02 3.10
C GLY A 27 2.08 -3.86 4.10
N ASN A 28 2.12 -2.75 4.85
CA ASN A 28 3.17 -2.45 5.83
C ASN A 28 2.94 -3.15 7.17
N ILE A 29 1.69 -3.15 7.67
CA ILE A 29 1.40 -3.57 9.04
C ILE A 29 1.09 -5.05 9.12
N TRP A 30 0.60 -5.64 8.05
CA TRP A 30 0.29 -7.06 7.95
C TRP A 30 1.18 -7.80 6.93
N GLY A 31 1.20 -7.35 5.67
CA GLY A 31 1.92 -8.03 4.58
C GLY A 31 3.41 -8.13 4.86
N PHE A 32 4.06 -7.02 5.16
CA PHE A 32 5.51 -6.96 5.39
C PHE A 32 5.96 -7.86 6.55
N PRO A 33 5.41 -7.78 7.78
CA PRO A 33 5.82 -8.68 8.86
C PRO A 33 5.59 -10.15 8.54
N THR A 34 4.54 -10.48 7.80
CA THR A 34 4.27 -11.85 7.37
C THR A 34 5.33 -12.34 6.38
N GLN A 35 5.73 -11.50 5.43
CA GLN A 35 6.82 -11.81 4.50
C GLN A 35 8.16 -11.98 5.24
N VAL A 36 8.46 -11.12 6.20
CA VAL A 36 9.65 -11.24 7.07
C VAL A 36 9.68 -12.62 7.77
N ALA A 37 8.57 -12.98 8.40
CA ALA A 37 8.50 -14.23 9.15
C ALA A 37 8.60 -15.48 8.27
N ASN A 38 8.13 -15.43 7.02
CA ASN A 38 8.17 -16.56 6.09
C ASN A 38 9.46 -16.66 5.26
N ASN A 39 10.24 -15.58 5.17
CA ASN A 39 11.39 -15.51 4.27
C ASN A 39 12.71 -15.17 5.01
N GLY A 40 12.94 -15.73 6.20
CA GLY A 40 14.23 -15.66 6.87
C GLY A 40 14.49 -14.39 7.68
N GLY A 41 13.45 -13.74 8.18
CA GLY A 41 13.58 -12.67 9.18
C GLY A 41 14.41 -11.47 8.70
N GLY A 42 15.55 -11.23 9.38
CA GLY A 42 16.46 -10.12 9.09
C GLY A 42 17.07 -10.17 7.68
N ALA A 43 17.23 -11.34 7.07
CA ALA A 43 17.68 -11.47 5.69
C ALA A 43 16.67 -10.83 4.71
N PHE A 44 15.38 -11.11 4.89
CA PHE A 44 14.32 -10.49 4.11
C PHE A 44 14.28 -8.96 4.33
N LEU A 45 14.38 -8.49 5.58
CA LEU A 45 14.42 -7.07 5.89
C LEU A 45 15.56 -6.37 5.14
N LEU A 46 16.77 -6.93 5.15
CA LEU A 46 17.92 -6.36 4.46
C LEU A 46 17.69 -6.26 2.95
N VAL A 47 17.25 -7.36 2.32
CA VAL A 47 16.98 -7.40 0.88
C VAL A 47 15.83 -6.46 0.51
N TYR A 48 14.77 -6.40 1.33
CA TYR A 48 13.67 -5.45 1.14
C TYR A 48 14.16 -4.00 1.14
N LEU A 49 15.01 -3.61 2.09
CA LEU A 49 15.57 -2.25 2.14
C LEU A 49 16.41 -1.95 0.89
N VAL A 50 17.24 -2.89 0.45
CA VAL A 50 18.06 -2.74 -0.76
C VAL A 50 17.18 -2.60 -2.00
N VAL A 51 16.18 -3.46 -2.17
CA VAL A 51 15.26 -3.42 -3.32
C VAL A 51 14.38 -2.17 -3.30
N THR A 52 13.95 -1.73 -2.11
CA THR A 52 13.20 -0.47 -1.97
C THR A 52 14.02 0.71 -2.49
N VAL A 53 15.30 0.82 -2.13
CA VAL A 53 16.16 1.92 -2.58
C VAL A 53 16.52 1.78 -4.05
N LEU A 54 16.83 0.57 -4.52
CA LEU A 54 17.33 0.35 -5.87
C LEU A 54 16.22 0.28 -6.94
N LEU A 55 15.03 -0.19 -6.61
CA LEU A 55 13.96 -0.38 -7.60
C LEU A 55 12.69 0.39 -7.28
N ALA A 56 12.15 0.24 -6.06
CA ALA A 56 10.86 0.80 -5.75
C ALA A 56 10.88 2.34 -5.64
N LEU A 57 11.89 2.93 -5.00
CA LEU A 57 12.07 4.39 -4.93
C LEU A 57 12.22 5.05 -6.32
N PRO A 58 13.06 4.53 -7.25
CA PRO A 58 13.11 5.01 -8.62
C PRO A 58 11.78 4.86 -9.38
N ALA A 59 11.05 3.76 -9.17
CA ALA A 59 9.73 3.55 -9.80
C ALA A 59 8.69 4.54 -9.27
N LEU A 60 8.68 4.77 -7.97
CA LEU A 60 7.85 5.79 -7.33
C LEU A 60 8.17 7.18 -7.89
N TYR A 61 9.46 7.50 -8.04
CA TYR A 61 9.88 8.76 -8.66
C TYR A 61 9.33 8.90 -10.08
N ALA A 62 9.46 7.86 -10.90
CA ALA A 62 8.98 7.89 -12.28
C ALA A 62 7.46 8.09 -12.34
N GLU A 63 6.69 7.39 -11.50
CA GLU A 63 5.22 7.51 -11.44
C GLU A 63 4.78 8.92 -11.00
N VAL A 64 5.31 9.44 -9.89
CA VAL A 64 5.02 10.78 -9.39
C VAL A 64 5.44 11.86 -10.39
N TYR A 65 6.61 11.69 -11.03
CA TYR A 65 7.15 12.63 -12.01
C TYR A 65 6.24 12.73 -13.25
N ILE A 66 5.77 11.60 -13.80
CA ILE A 66 4.81 11.58 -14.91
C ILE A 66 3.55 12.34 -14.49
N GLY A 67 2.97 12.04 -13.33
CA GLY A 67 1.78 12.72 -12.82
C GLY A 67 1.96 14.21 -12.66
N ASN A 68 3.06 14.64 -12.01
CA ASN A 68 3.37 16.04 -11.77
C ASN A 68 3.54 16.83 -13.08
N GLN A 69 4.25 16.29 -14.05
CA GLN A 69 4.50 16.99 -15.30
C GLN A 69 3.26 17.07 -16.21
N MET A 70 2.44 16.01 -16.21
CA MET A 70 1.26 15.93 -17.09
C MET A 70 0.01 16.59 -16.51
N GLN A 71 -0.08 16.75 -15.18
CA GLN A 71 -1.18 17.44 -14.49
C GLN A 71 -2.56 16.93 -14.96
N THR A 72 -2.76 15.62 -15.06
CA THR A 72 -4.01 14.99 -15.50
C THR A 72 -4.15 13.58 -14.93
N ASN A 73 -5.30 12.93 -15.12
CA ASN A 73 -5.52 11.55 -14.68
C ASN A 73 -4.53 10.56 -15.33
N PRO A 74 -4.32 9.36 -14.75
CA PRO A 74 -3.27 8.45 -15.18
C PRO A 74 -3.36 8.03 -16.66
N VAL A 75 -4.56 7.82 -17.20
CA VAL A 75 -4.76 7.41 -18.58
C VAL A 75 -4.31 8.50 -19.55
N ALA A 76 -4.77 9.73 -19.32
CA ALA A 76 -4.38 10.88 -20.15
C ALA A 76 -2.90 11.24 -19.92
N ALA A 77 -2.37 11.07 -18.71
CA ALA A 77 -0.96 11.33 -18.40
C ALA A 77 -0.03 10.42 -19.19
N LEU A 78 -0.27 9.11 -19.17
CA LEU A 78 0.52 8.14 -19.90
C LEU A 78 0.37 8.29 -21.42
N LYS A 79 -0.86 8.56 -21.91
CA LYS A 79 -1.08 8.88 -23.32
C LYS A 79 -0.24 10.07 -23.79
N LYS A 80 -0.24 11.17 -23.05
CA LYS A 80 0.53 12.38 -23.35
C LYS A 80 2.04 12.13 -23.23
N ALA A 81 2.49 11.44 -22.19
CA ALA A 81 3.91 11.13 -21.99
C ALA A 81 4.48 10.25 -23.10
N CYS A 82 3.69 9.32 -23.64
CA CYS A 82 4.06 8.47 -24.76
C CYS A 82 4.04 9.18 -26.13
N GLY A 83 3.47 10.39 -26.21
CA GLY A 83 3.39 11.17 -27.44
C GLY A 83 2.50 10.53 -28.53
N GLU A 84 2.50 11.12 -29.72
CA GLU A 84 1.61 10.68 -30.81
C GLU A 84 1.86 9.23 -31.25
N ARG A 85 3.13 8.84 -31.36
CA ARG A 85 3.51 7.52 -31.89
C ARG A 85 3.09 6.36 -30.98
N PHE A 86 3.24 6.51 -29.67
CA PHE A 86 2.98 5.47 -28.68
C PHE A 86 1.79 5.80 -27.74
N GLY A 87 1.03 6.85 -28.05
CA GLY A 87 -0.06 7.33 -27.21
C GLY A 87 -1.15 6.31 -26.92
N LYS A 88 -1.48 5.44 -27.89
CA LYS A 88 -2.43 4.33 -27.69
C LYS A 88 -1.91 3.30 -26.68
N ILE A 89 -0.61 3.01 -26.70
CA ILE A 89 0.02 2.09 -25.72
C ILE A 89 -0.02 2.71 -24.33
N GLY A 90 0.31 4.02 -24.21
CA GLY A 90 0.20 4.74 -22.95
C GLY A 90 -1.24 4.78 -22.41
N GLU A 91 -2.22 4.99 -23.28
CA GLU A 91 -3.65 4.96 -22.91
C GLU A 91 -4.07 3.57 -22.41
N SER A 92 -3.68 2.50 -23.10
CA SER A 92 -3.96 1.12 -22.67
C SER A 92 -3.30 0.79 -21.34
N ALA A 93 -2.04 1.19 -21.13
CA ALA A 93 -1.35 1.02 -19.86
C ALA A 93 -2.06 1.78 -18.73
N GLY A 94 -2.52 3.00 -18.98
CA GLY A 94 -3.32 3.77 -18.01
C GLY A 94 -4.63 3.08 -17.64
N ILE A 95 -5.34 2.48 -18.61
CA ILE A 95 -6.55 1.70 -18.36
C ILE A 95 -6.24 0.44 -17.55
N ILE A 96 -5.14 -0.25 -17.84
CA ILE A 96 -4.69 -1.42 -17.06
C ILE A 96 -4.41 -1.01 -15.61
N GLY A 97 -3.77 0.14 -15.38
CA GLY A 97 -3.56 0.70 -14.02
C GLY A 97 -4.88 0.99 -13.29
N LEU A 98 -5.91 1.54 -13.99
CA LEU A 98 -7.25 1.74 -13.42
C LEU A 98 -7.93 0.43 -13.03
N ILE A 99 -7.82 -0.60 -13.88
CA ILE A 99 -8.34 -1.95 -13.58
C ILE A 99 -7.62 -2.51 -12.36
N GLY A 100 -6.30 -2.36 -12.27
CA GLY A 100 -5.53 -2.74 -11.09
C GLY A 100 -5.99 -2.04 -9.82
N ALA A 101 -6.27 -0.73 -9.88
CA ALA A 101 -6.81 0.01 -8.76
C ALA A 101 -8.20 -0.50 -8.31
N LEU A 102 -9.09 -0.83 -9.26
CA LEU A 102 -10.40 -1.41 -8.97
C LEU A 102 -10.29 -2.83 -8.39
N MET A 103 -9.41 -3.66 -8.93
CA MET A 103 -9.13 -5.00 -8.38
C MET A 103 -8.62 -4.88 -6.94
N MET A 104 -7.65 -3.99 -6.70
CA MET A 104 -7.13 -3.73 -5.36
C MET A 104 -8.24 -3.28 -4.40
N LEU A 105 -9.05 -2.29 -4.78
CA LEU A 105 -10.18 -1.81 -3.97
C LEU A 105 -11.15 -2.93 -3.60
N SER A 106 -11.47 -3.81 -4.56
CA SER A 106 -12.50 -4.83 -4.38
C SER A 106 -12.19 -5.83 -3.28
N PHE A 107 -10.93 -6.32 -3.18
CA PHE A 107 -10.55 -7.20 -2.10
C PHE A 107 -10.17 -6.43 -0.83
N TYR A 108 -9.56 -5.26 -0.99
CA TYR A 108 -9.05 -4.47 0.13
C TYR A 108 -10.18 -3.97 1.03
N THR A 109 -11.32 -3.58 0.46
CA THR A 109 -12.52 -3.17 1.22
C THR A 109 -13.14 -4.31 2.01
N ILE A 110 -13.02 -5.57 1.54
CA ILE A 110 -13.47 -6.74 2.29
C ILE A 110 -12.61 -6.90 3.55
N VAL A 111 -11.29 -6.92 3.38
CA VAL A 111 -10.34 -7.06 4.50
C VAL A 111 -10.46 -5.88 5.46
N ALA A 112 -10.62 -4.67 4.94
CA ALA A 112 -10.85 -3.47 5.74
C ALA A 112 -12.17 -3.56 6.57
N GLY A 113 -13.22 -4.13 5.99
CA GLY A 113 -14.45 -4.47 6.70
C GLY A 113 -14.21 -5.45 7.85
N TRP A 114 -13.33 -6.46 7.65
CA TRP A 114 -12.94 -7.37 8.74
C TRP A 114 -12.23 -6.63 9.87
N MET A 115 -11.29 -5.74 9.55
CA MET A 115 -10.57 -4.94 10.54
C MET A 115 -11.54 -4.09 11.37
N LEU A 116 -12.50 -3.44 10.70
CA LEU A 116 -13.51 -2.64 11.37
C LEU A 116 -14.42 -3.49 12.28
N ALA A 117 -14.86 -4.67 11.84
CA ALA A 117 -15.65 -5.57 12.66
C ALA A 117 -14.86 -6.05 13.89
N HIS A 118 -13.59 -6.47 13.68
CA HIS A 118 -12.73 -6.90 14.78
C HIS A 118 -12.40 -5.78 15.76
N SER A 119 -12.35 -4.50 15.33
CA SER A 119 -12.15 -3.38 16.26
C SER A 119 -13.35 -3.18 17.19
N LEU A 120 -14.55 -3.54 16.76
CA LEU A 120 -15.76 -3.45 17.58
C LEU A 120 -15.97 -4.66 18.51
N SER A 121 -15.32 -5.79 18.24
CA SER A 121 -15.43 -7.01 19.07
C SER A 121 -15.04 -6.78 20.53
N PRO A 122 -13.88 -6.16 20.88
CA PRO A 122 -13.54 -5.86 22.26
C PRO A 122 -14.53 -4.90 22.92
N VAL A 123 -15.08 -3.95 22.17
CA VAL A 123 -16.10 -3.00 22.67
C VAL A 123 -17.38 -3.74 23.06
N ALA A 124 -17.84 -4.66 22.21
CA ALA A 124 -19.00 -5.50 22.52
C ALA A 124 -18.76 -6.35 23.77
N GLN A 125 -17.56 -6.90 23.93
CA GLN A 125 -17.19 -7.67 25.13
C GLN A 125 -17.14 -6.81 26.39
N MET A 126 -16.62 -5.58 26.34
CA MET A 126 -16.62 -4.63 27.46
C MET A 126 -18.05 -4.25 27.88
N LEU A 127 -19.01 -4.23 26.93
CA LEU A 127 -20.42 -3.99 27.18
C LEU A 127 -21.18 -5.24 27.68
N GLY A 128 -20.50 -6.36 27.87
CA GLY A 128 -21.07 -7.62 28.38
C GLY A 128 -21.75 -8.49 27.31
N SER A 129 -21.66 -8.14 26.01
CA SER A 129 -22.24 -8.92 24.91
C SER A 129 -21.21 -9.86 24.29
N THR A 130 -21.00 -11.02 24.88
CA THR A 130 -20.06 -12.05 24.38
C THR A 130 -20.49 -12.62 23.03
N GLU A 131 -21.79 -12.79 22.79
CA GLU A 131 -22.33 -13.27 21.52
C GLU A 131 -22.03 -12.30 20.37
N SER A 132 -22.28 -11.02 20.57
CA SER A 132 -21.93 -10.00 19.56
C SER A 132 -20.41 -9.92 19.33
N SER A 133 -19.59 -10.03 20.38
CA SER A 133 -18.15 -10.02 20.30
C SER A 133 -17.63 -11.20 19.46
N THR A 134 -18.10 -12.42 19.72
CA THR A 134 -17.71 -13.61 18.95
C THR A 134 -18.16 -13.54 17.49
N TRP A 135 -19.36 -13.03 17.23
CA TRP A 135 -19.84 -12.85 15.87
C TRP A 135 -19.00 -11.82 15.11
N LEU A 136 -18.66 -10.69 15.72
CA LEU A 136 -17.81 -9.64 15.12
C LEU A 136 -16.40 -10.16 14.79
N ALA A 137 -15.86 -11.05 15.61
CA ALA A 137 -14.55 -11.68 15.41
C ALA A 137 -14.60 -12.94 14.51
N SER A 138 -15.79 -13.44 14.15
CA SER A 138 -15.94 -14.65 13.34
C SER A 138 -15.59 -14.43 11.86
N SER A 139 -15.36 -15.50 11.09
CA SER A 139 -15.23 -15.47 9.63
C SER A 139 -16.56 -15.57 8.88
N SER A 140 -17.64 -15.00 9.45
CA SER A 140 -18.99 -15.07 8.90
C SER A 140 -19.15 -14.31 7.58
N THR A 141 -19.71 -14.97 6.57
CA THR A 141 -20.09 -14.35 5.29
C THR A 141 -21.06 -13.18 5.50
N LEU A 142 -22.02 -13.33 6.42
CA LEU A 142 -22.99 -12.26 6.74
C LEU A 142 -22.30 -11.02 7.30
N ARG A 143 -21.31 -11.19 8.20
CA ARG A 143 -20.50 -10.08 8.70
C ARG A 143 -19.79 -9.37 7.55
N ASN A 144 -19.19 -10.11 6.61
CA ASN A 144 -18.49 -9.54 5.47
C ASN A 144 -19.44 -8.74 4.57
N ILE A 145 -20.65 -9.26 4.32
CA ILE A 145 -21.70 -8.57 3.54
C ILE A 145 -22.12 -7.26 4.22
N ILE A 146 -22.10 -7.17 5.54
CA ILE A 146 -22.48 -5.97 6.29
C ILE A 146 -21.33 -4.96 6.37
N PHE A 147 -20.14 -5.39 6.76
CA PHE A 147 -19.03 -4.47 7.06
C PHE A 147 -18.30 -3.96 5.81
N THR A 148 -18.30 -4.71 4.70
CA THR A 148 -17.72 -4.23 3.44
C THR A 148 -18.43 -2.98 2.91
N PRO A 149 -19.76 -2.93 2.77
CA PRO A 149 -20.48 -1.69 2.40
C PRO A 149 -20.24 -0.54 3.38
N VAL A 150 -20.19 -0.80 4.69
CA VAL A 150 -19.92 0.24 5.68
C VAL A 150 -18.57 0.87 5.42
N PHE A 151 -17.55 0.07 5.14
CA PHE A 151 -16.21 0.57 4.85
C PHE A 151 -16.14 1.34 3.52
N ILE A 152 -16.87 0.87 2.48
CA ILE A 152 -16.98 1.58 1.21
C ILE A 152 -17.66 2.95 1.42
N VAL A 153 -18.71 3.03 2.23
CA VAL A 153 -19.38 4.30 2.55
C VAL A 153 -18.45 5.26 3.30
N LEU A 154 -17.67 4.78 4.26
CA LEU A 154 -16.65 5.59 4.97
C LEU A 154 -15.62 6.18 3.98
N THR A 155 -15.11 5.36 3.07
CA THR A 155 -14.19 5.78 2.02
C THR A 155 -14.84 6.83 1.12
N ALA A 156 -16.05 6.57 0.63
CA ALA A 156 -16.79 7.47 -0.25
C ALA A 156 -17.08 8.83 0.42
N ALA A 157 -17.45 8.83 1.69
CA ALA A 157 -17.74 10.05 2.45
C ALA A 157 -16.53 11.01 2.50
N ILE A 158 -15.32 10.47 2.53
CA ILE A 158 -14.09 11.27 2.52
C ILE A 158 -13.77 11.73 1.09
N VAL A 159 -13.82 10.82 0.11
CA VAL A 159 -13.51 11.13 -1.29
C VAL A 159 -14.48 12.15 -1.88
N HIS A 160 -15.76 12.14 -1.48
CA HIS A 160 -16.74 13.17 -1.87
C HIS A 160 -16.31 14.60 -1.54
N GLN A 161 -15.57 14.79 -0.45
CA GLN A 161 -15.15 16.11 0.03
C GLN A 161 -14.01 16.72 -0.81
N GLY A 162 -13.43 15.97 -1.76
CA GLY A 162 -12.35 16.42 -2.61
C GLY A 162 -10.96 16.20 -2.03
N VAL A 163 -9.96 16.73 -2.73
CA VAL A 163 -8.55 16.47 -2.36
C VAL A 163 -8.19 17.18 -1.06
N HIS A 164 -8.44 18.48 -0.97
CA HIS A 164 -8.04 19.28 0.18
C HIS A 164 -8.88 19.00 1.43
N ALA A 165 -10.21 19.14 1.33
CA ALA A 165 -11.10 19.02 2.48
C ALA A 165 -11.31 17.55 2.93
N GLY A 166 -11.17 16.59 2.00
CA GLY A 166 -11.27 15.17 2.25
C GLY A 166 -9.92 14.53 2.47
N ILE A 167 -9.22 14.21 1.38
CA ILE A 167 -8.02 13.37 1.37
C ILE A 167 -6.90 13.96 2.24
N GLU A 168 -6.48 15.20 2.00
CA GLU A 168 -5.39 15.84 2.72
C GLU A 168 -5.72 15.98 4.22
N ARG A 169 -6.92 16.50 4.53
CA ARG A 169 -7.34 16.75 5.90
C ARG A 169 -7.43 15.47 6.73
N TRP A 170 -8.00 14.40 6.16
CA TRP A 170 -8.14 13.13 6.89
C TRP A 170 -6.80 12.42 7.03
N SER A 171 -5.99 12.34 5.97
CA SER A 171 -4.65 11.74 6.04
C SER A 171 -3.75 12.44 7.06
N SER A 172 -3.79 13.79 7.12
CA SER A 172 -3.01 14.58 8.07
C SER A 172 -3.39 14.32 9.53
N ARG A 173 -4.59 13.81 9.82
CA ARG A 173 -5.05 13.46 11.16
C ARG A 173 -4.82 11.97 11.48
N LEU A 174 -5.12 11.12 10.50
CA LEU A 174 -5.09 9.67 10.68
C LEU A 174 -3.65 9.13 10.74
N MET A 175 -2.70 9.71 9.99
CA MET A 175 -1.32 9.23 9.99
C MET A 175 -0.59 9.42 11.33
N PRO A 176 -0.62 10.59 11.98
CA PRO A 176 -0.04 10.71 13.33
C PRO A 176 -0.74 9.81 14.36
N LEU A 177 -2.07 9.67 14.28
CA LEU A 177 -2.81 8.78 15.18
C LEU A 177 -2.36 7.32 15.01
N LEU A 178 -2.23 6.85 13.75
CA LEU A 178 -1.73 5.52 13.43
C LEU A 178 -0.34 5.31 14.05
N LEU A 179 0.57 6.27 13.90
CA LEU A 179 1.93 6.17 14.43
C LEU A 179 1.93 6.08 15.97
N VAL A 180 1.14 6.91 16.63
CA VAL A 180 1.04 6.88 18.12
C VAL A 180 0.49 5.53 18.60
N MET A 181 -0.56 5.01 17.96
CA MET A 181 -1.13 3.70 18.29
C MET A 181 -0.11 2.57 18.05
N LEU A 182 0.61 2.61 16.94
CA LEU A 182 1.63 1.62 16.60
C LEU A 182 2.76 1.62 17.64
N LEU A 183 3.28 2.79 18.00
CA LEU A 183 4.32 2.92 19.02
C LEU A 183 3.84 2.44 20.40
N GLY A 184 2.61 2.75 20.77
CA GLY A 184 2.03 2.27 22.04
C GLY A 184 1.97 0.74 22.11
N LEU A 185 1.52 0.09 21.02
CA LEU A 185 1.50 -1.38 20.94
C LEU A 185 2.91 -1.98 21.00
N ILE A 186 3.88 -1.39 20.30
CA ILE A 186 5.28 -1.85 20.30
C ILE A 186 5.86 -1.78 21.72
N ILE A 187 5.70 -0.64 22.40
CA ILE A 187 6.22 -0.45 23.76
C ILE A 187 5.65 -1.52 24.70
N TYR A 188 4.37 -1.85 24.58
CA TYR A 188 3.75 -2.88 25.40
C TYR A 188 4.31 -4.27 25.09
N ILE A 189 4.38 -4.65 23.81
CA ILE A 189 4.84 -5.98 23.39
C ILE A 189 6.31 -6.22 23.74
N LEU A 190 7.17 -5.21 23.57
CA LEU A 190 8.60 -5.35 23.87
C LEU A 190 8.90 -5.54 25.36
N GLN A 191 7.97 -5.25 26.25
CA GLN A 191 8.09 -5.52 27.68
C GLN A 191 7.67 -6.95 28.06
N GLN A 192 7.11 -7.73 27.13
CA GLN A 192 6.65 -9.09 27.42
C GLN A 192 7.80 -10.11 27.30
N GLU A 193 7.71 -11.19 28.10
CA GLU A 193 8.66 -12.29 28.04
C GLU A 193 8.61 -12.97 26.66
N GLY A 194 9.79 -13.28 26.13
CA GLY A 194 9.93 -13.88 24.78
C GLY A 194 10.08 -12.85 23.66
N ALA A 195 9.70 -11.58 23.84
CA ALA A 195 9.76 -10.58 22.79
C ALA A 195 11.15 -10.39 22.18
N MET A 196 12.21 -10.41 23.00
CA MET A 196 13.59 -10.18 22.53
C MET A 196 14.09 -11.21 21.53
N LYS A 197 13.63 -12.48 21.61
CA LYS A 197 13.94 -13.50 20.59
C LYS A 197 13.37 -13.11 19.22
N GLY A 198 12.18 -12.52 19.21
CA GLY A 198 11.58 -11.99 17.99
C GLY A 198 12.33 -10.79 17.41
N VAL A 199 12.83 -9.89 18.29
CA VAL A 199 13.68 -8.77 17.87
C VAL A 199 14.97 -9.28 17.24
N GLU A 200 15.59 -10.29 17.84
CA GLU A 200 16.82 -10.92 17.34
C GLU A 200 16.60 -11.52 15.94
N LEU A 201 15.57 -12.34 15.75
CA LEU A 201 15.21 -12.88 14.43
C LEU A 201 14.96 -11.78 13.39
N TYR A 202 14.32 -10.71 13.81
CA TYR A 202 13.94 -9.61 12.92
C TYR A 202 15.12 -8.75 12.46
N LEU A 203 16.07 -8.49 13.38
CA LEU A 203 17.15 -7.52 13.12
C LEU A 203 18.47 -8.16 12.71
N ILE A 204 18.72 -9.44 13.05
CA ILE A 204 19.96 -10.12 12.72
C ILE A 204 19.79 -10.93 11.43
N PRO A 205 20.42 -10.50 10.31
CA PRO A 205 20.26 -11.18 9.03
C PRO A 205 21.10 -12.47 8.98
N ASP A 206 20.50 -13.54 8.45
CA ASP A 206 21.26 -14.68 7.96
C ASP A 206 21.73 -14.41 6.52
N PHE A 207 23.00 -14.06 6.37
CA PHE A 207 23.58 -13.69 5.09
C PHE A 207 23.60 -14.85 4.07
N SER A 208 23.44 -16.09 4.49
CA SER A 208 23.37 -17.23 3.56
C SER A 208 22.10 -17.20 2.68
N GLN A 209 21.03 -16.53 3.13
CA GLN A 209 19.73 -16.48 2.46
C GLN A 209 19.56 -15.26 1.55
N ILE A 210 20.42 -14.24 1.61
CA ILE A 210 20.23 -12.99 0.87
C ILE A 210 20.30 -13.13 -0.66
N THR A 211 20.87 -14.21 -1.15
CA THR A 211 20.96 -14.53 -2.59
C THR A 211 19.88 -15.47 -3.07
N ASP A 212 18.94 -15.89 -2.20
CA ASP A 212 17.80 -16.70 -2.60
C ASP A 212 16.88 -15.88 -3.53
N ALA A 213 16.66 -16.40 -4.73
CA ALA A 213 15.84 -15.74 -5.73
C ALA A 213 14.38 -15.56 -5.29
N ASN A 214 13.81 -16.53 -4.57
CA ASN A 214 12.44 -16.43 -4.06
C ASN A 214 12.32 -15.31 -3.01
N LEU A 215 13.31 -15.19 -2.13
CA LEU A 215 13.39 -14.10 -1.17
C LEU A 215 13.48 -12.73 -1.85
N ILE A 216 14.33 -12.60 -2.88
CA ILE A 216 14.47 -11.34 -3.65
C ILE A 216 13.17 -10.98 -4.35
N ILE A 217 12.48 -11.94 -4.98
CA ILE A 217 11.19 -11.73 -5.65
C ILE A 217 10.11 -11.33 -4.65
N ALA A 218 10.04 -12.01 -3.51
CA ALA A 218 9.09 -11.68 -2.45
C ALA A 218 9.34 -10.26 -1.89
N ALA A 219 10.62 -9.90 -1.67
CA ALA A 219 11.01 -8.57 -1.21
C ALA A 219 10.67 -7.48 -2.24
N MET A 220 10.86 -7.77 -3.54
CA MET A 220 10.50 -6.85 -4.61
C MET A 220 8.97 -6.67 -4.69
N GLY A 221 8.20 -7.74 -4.71
CA GLY A 221 6.74 -7.68 -4.71
C GLY A 221 6.21 -6.89 -3.51
N GLN A 222 6.78 -7.13 -2.32
CA GLN A 222 6.44 -6.41 -1.11
C GLN A 222 6.78 -4.90 -1.22
N ALA A 223 7.93 -4.53 -1.77
CA ALA A 223 8.35 -3.14 -1.91
C ALA A 223 7.45 -2.35 -2.89
N PHE A 224 7.06 -2.95 -4.01
CA PHE A 224 6.13 -2.33 -4.96
C PHE A 224 4.72 -2.23 -4.39
N PHE A 225 4.26 -3.27 -3.71
CA PHE A 225 2.94 -3.29 -3.08
C PHE A 225 2.83 -2.27 -1.95
N SER A 226 3.84 -2.19 -1.08
CA SER A 226 3.90 -1.25 0.04
C SER A 226 3.79 0.20 -0.45
N LEU A 227 4.56 0.60 -1.45
CA LEU A 227 4.55 1.95 -2.01
C LEU A 227 3.37 2.23 -2.97
N ALA A 228 2.44 1.29 -3.14
CA ALA A 228 1.27 1.40 -4.03
C ALA A 228 1.64 1.80 -5.48
N ILE A 229 2.78 1.32 -5.99
CA ILE A 229 3.29 1.65 -7.32
C ILE A 229 2.54 0.83 -8.37
N GLY A 230 2.32 1.40 -9.56
CA GLY A 230 1.78 0.69 -10.73
C GLY A 230 0.26 0.71 -10.82
N VAL A 231 -0.46 1.19 -9.81
CA VAL A 231 -1.93 1.33 -9.83
C VAL A 231 -2.39 2.77 -10.12
N GLY A 232 -1.46 3.69 -10.36
CA GLY A 232 -1.75 5.09 -10.71
C GLY A 232 -2.03 6.01 -9.52
N ALA A 233 -2.01 5.52 -8.29
CA ALA A 233 -2.28 6.34 -7.10
C ALA A 233 -1.25 7.46 -6.93
N MET A 234 0.02 7.14 -7.04
CA MET A 234 1.11 8.10 -6.90
C MET A 234 1.16 9.07 -8.11
N MET A 235 0.72 8.63 -9.29
CA MET A 235 0.59 9.49 -10.46
C MET A 235 -0.53 10.53 -10.28
N VAL A 236 -1.69 10.12 -9.74
CA VAL A 236 -2.80 11.05 -9.43
C VAL A 236 -2.34 12.07 -8.39
N TYR A 237 -1.73 11.63 -7.29
CA TYR A 237 -1.27 12.54 -6.25
C TYR A 237 -0.16 13.49 -6.75
N GLY A 238 0.79 12.97 -7.53
CA GLY A 238 1.78 13.79 -8.22
C GLY A 238 1.15 14.86 -9.12
N SER A 239 0.03 14.55 -9.77
CA SER A 239 -0.69 15.47 -10.63
C SER A 239 -1.41 16.61 -9.89
N TYR A 240 -1.65 16.45 -8.59
CA TYR A 240 -2.22 17.49 -7.72
C TYR A 240 -1.16 18.40 -7.07
N MET A 241 0.12 18.13 -7.33
CA MET A 241 1.22 18.98 -6.88
C MET A 241 1.48 20.14 -7.85
N LYS A 242 2.03 21.25 -7.31
CA LYS A 242 2.58 22.32 -8.14
C LYS A 242 3.84 21.86 -8.85
N LYS A 243 4.08 22.34 -10.07
CA LYS A 243 5.23 21.94 -10.90
C LYS A 243 6.59 22.37 -10.38
N ASP A 244 6.64 23.38 -9.53
CA ASP A 244 7.85 23.94 -8.93
C ASP A 244 8.38 23.16 -7.71
N GLN A 245 7.67 22.13 -7.27
CA GLN A 245 8.05 21.33 -6.13
C GLN A 245 9.22 20.39 -6.45
N ASP A 246 10.11 20.21 -5.46
CA ASP A 246 11.22 19.26 -5.53
C ASP A 246 10.67 17.82 -5.36
N ILE A 247 10.38 17.16 -6.49
CA ILE A 247 9.82 15.80 -6.53
C ILE A 247 10.75 14.80 -5.85
N GLY A 248 12.08 14.95 -6.02
CA GLY A 248 13.04 14.03 -5.44
C GLY A 248 12.95 13.98 -3.91
N LYS A 249 12.90 15.16 -3.27
CA LYS A 249 12.75 15.24 -1.80
C LYS A 249 11.42 14.72 -1.32
N LEU A 250 10.35 14.96 -2.08
CA LEU A 250 9.00 14.49 -1.70
C LEU A 250 8.89 12.98 -1.80
N VAL A 251 9.34 12.40 -2.91
CA VAL A 251 9.34 10.95 -3.13
C VAL A 251 10.23 10.24 -2.09
N LEU A 252 11.40 10.78 -1.80
CA LEU A 252 12.26 10.25 -0.74
C LEU A 252 11.56 10.31 0.63
N SER A 253 10.84 11.38 0.93
CA SER A 253 10.09 11.50 2.20
C SER A 253 8.95 10.47 2.30
N ILE A 254 8.24 10.22 1.20
CA ILE A 254 7.17 9.21 1.14
C ILE A 254 7.76 7.81 1.37
N ALA A 255 8.79 7.44 0.58
CA ALA A 255 9.41 6.13 0.68
C ALA A 255 10.07 5.90 2.05
N ALA A 256 10.73 6.92 2.61
CA ALA A 256 11.32 6.83 3.94
C ALA A 256 10.25 6.63 5.04
N LEU A 257 9.14 7.34 4.97
CA LEU A 257 8.05 7.20 5.94
C LEU A 257 7.35 5.83 5.79
N ASP A 258 7.09 5.38 4.57
CA ASP A 258 6.52 4.06 4.29
C ASP A 258 7.41 2.93 4.83
N THR A 259 8.69 2.96 4.48
CA THR A 259 9.68 1.96 4.93
C THR A 259 9.85 2.00 6.45
N PHE A 260 9.87 3.18 7.07
CA PHE A 260 9.94 3.34 8.51
C PHE A 260 8.73 2.71 9.20
N ILE A 261 7.51 2.95 8.69
CA ILE A 261 6.29 2.34 9.25
C ILE A 261 6.31 0.82 9.08
N ALA A 262 6.72 0.30 7.91
CA ALA A 262 6.88 -1.14 7.70
C ALA A 262 7.88 -1.74 8.71
N PHE A 263 9.02 -1.07 8.88
CA PHE A 263 10.06 -1.48 9.84
C PHE A 263 9.54 -1.54 11.28
N ILE A 264 8.88 -0.48 11.77
CA ILE A 264 8.35 -0.50 13.14
C ILE A 264 7.15 -1.43 13.30
N ALA A 265 6.37 -1.67 12.24
CA ALA A 265 5.32 -2.70 12.27
C ALA A 265 5.91 -4.12 12.40
N GLY A 266 7.06 -4.37 11.77
CA GLY A 266 7.83 -5.60 12.00
C GLY A 266 8.26 -5.76 13.45
N LEU A 267 8.68 -4.66 14.10
CA LEU A 267 9.00 -4.63 15.54
C LEU A 267 7.79 -4.83 16.46
N LEU A 268 6.57 -4.65 15.98
CA LEU A 268 5.36 -5.05 16.70
C LEU A 268 5.06 -6.54 16.51
N ILE A 269 4.96 -6.95 15.25
CA ILE A 269 4.36 -8.26 14.89
C ILE A 269 5.33 -9.40 15.16
N ILE A 270 6.61 -9.29 14.78
CA ILE A 270 7.57 -10.40 14.95
C ILE A 270 7.82 -10.68 16.44
N PRO A 271 8.12 -9.71 17.31
CA PRO A 271 8.19 -9.96 18.74
C PRO A 271 6.89 -10.52 19.33
N ALA A 272 5.72 -10.04 18.92
CA ALA A 272 4.43 -10.55 19.39
C ALA A 272 4.24 -12.05 19.07
N LEU A 273 4.75 -12.55 17.93
CA LEU A 273 4.75 -13.98 17.62
C LEU A 273 5.56 -14.79 18.62
N PHE A 274 6.73 -14.28 19.03
CA PHE A 274 7.59 -14.97 19.99
C PHE A 274 7.04 -14.90 21.42
N VAL A 275 6.31 -13.82 21.75
CA VAL A 275 5.52 -13.77 22.99
C VAL A 275 4.40 -14.82 22.95
N ALA A 276 3.69 -14.96 21.83
CA ALA A 276 2.66 -15.99 21.66
C ALA A 276 3.23 -17.42 21.80
N LEU A 277 4.41 -17.68 21.22
CA LEU A 277 5.15 -18.93 21.39
C LEU A 277 5.52 -19.16 22.86
N HIS A 278 5.98 -18.13 23.59
CA HIS A 278 6.30 -18.22 25.00
C HIS A 278 5.07 -18.60 25.85
N HIS A 279 3.89 -18.12 25.45
CA HIS A 279 2.61 -18.49 26.06
C HIS A 279 2.04 -19.84 25.57
N GLY A 280 2.85 -20.65 24.84
CA GLY A 280 2.47 -22.00 24.40
C GLY A 280 1.54 -22.03 23.18
N GLN A 281 1.37 -20.93 22.46
CA GLN A 281 0.60 -20.92 21.22
C GLN A 281 1.42 -21.49 20.07
N GLN A 282 0.78 -22.26 19.19
CA GLN A 282 1.40 -22.75 17.97
C GLN A 282 1.38 -21.65 16.91
N VAL A 283 2.55 -21.17 16.52
CA VAL A 283 2.71 -20.05 15.56
C VAL A 283 3.30 -20.53 14.26
N PHE A 284 4.14 -21.55 14.29
CA PHE A 284 4.80 -22.12 13.12
C PHE A 284 4.39 -23.57 12.91
N GLU A 285 4.23 -23.97 11.67
CA GLU A 285 4.03 -25.33 11.21
C GLU A 285 5.05 -25.61 10.10
N ASN A 286 5.86 -26.71 10.27
CA ASN A 286 6.93 -27.04 9.31
C ASN A 286 7.91 -25.90 9.01
N GLY A 287 8.21 -25.05 10.01
CA GLY A 287 9.12 -23.91 9.87
C GLY A 287 8.54 -22.69 9.15
N LYS A 288 7.26 -22.74 8.79
CA LYS A 288 6.54 -21.62 8.18
C LYS A 288 5.43 -21.13 9.11
N LEU A 289 5.10 -19.85 9.02
CA LEU A 289 3.96 -19.27 9.74
C LEU A 289 2.65 -19.98 9.35
N ILE A 290 1.84 -20.28 10.36
CA ILE A 290 0.50 -20.82 10.16
C ILE A 290 -0.37 -19.77 9.51
N GLY A 291 -0.45 -19.75 8.17
CA GLY A 291 -1.32 -18.91 7.36
C GLY A 291 -1.25 -17.39 7.62
N GLN A 292 -1.18 -16.60 6.56
CA GLN A 292 -1.04 -15.14 6.68
C GLN A 292 -2.23 -14.48 7.40
N GLY A 293 -3.46 -14.95 7.14
CA GLY A 293 -4.66 -14.44 7.80
C GLY A 293 -4.75 -14.81 9.27
N GLN A 294 -4.28 -16.00 9.64
CA GLN A 294 -4.34 -16.49 11.02
C GLN A 294 -3.49 -15.65 11.98
N LEU A 295 -2.38 -15.09 11.51
CA LEU A 295 -1.50 -14.23 12.30
C LEU A 295 -2.28 -13.07 12.95
N ILE A 296 -2.94 -12.27 12.14
CA ILE A 296 -3.61 -11.05 12.60
C ILE A 296 -4.97 -11.35 13.26
N PHE A 297 -5.73 -12.31 12.72
CA PHE A 297 -7.11 -12.53 13.14
C PHE A 297 -7.27 -13.60 14.21
N GLN A 298 -6.24 -14.43 14.45
CA GLN A 298 -6.30 -15.51 15.44
C GLN A 298 -5.17 -15.43 16.46
N ILE A 299 -3.90 -15.43 16.03
CA ILE A 299 -2.75 -15.51 16.94
C ILE A 299 -2.67 -14.25 17.83
N LEU A 300 -2.70 -13.06 17.27
CA LEU A 300 -2.59 -11.83 18.05
C LEU A 300 -3.77 -11.60 18.99
N PRO A 301 -5.05 -11.76 18.57
CA PRO A 301 -6.17 -11.67 19.50
C PRO A 301 -6.14 -12.72 20.59
N SER A 302 -5.73 -13.96 20.29
CA SER A 302 -5.55 -15.03 21.27
C SER A 302 -4.45 -14.69 22.28
N LEU A 303 -3.31 -14.17 21.82
CA LEU A 303 -2.27 -13.66 22.71
C LEU A 303 -2.81 -12.56 23.61
N PHE A 304 -3.47 -11.55 23.04
CA PHE A 304 -3.98 -10.41 23.82
C PHE A 304 -5.05 -10.85 24.81
N SER A 305 -5.86 -11.86 24.51
CA SER A 305 -6.85 -12.38 25.45
C SER A 305 -6.23 -12.87 26.76
N SER A 306 -4.96 -13.35 26.74
CA SER A 306 -4.23 -13.75 27.94
C SER A 306 -3.90 -12.59 28.88
N PHE A 307 -3.95 -11.34 28.40
CA PHE A 307 -3.68 -10.13 29.19
C PHE A 307 -4.95 -9.51 29.85
N GLY A 308 -6.08 -10.22 29.81
CA GLY A 308 -7.32 -9.79 30.44
C GLY A 308 -7.86 -8.47 29.85
N PHE A 309 -8.23 -7.51 30.70
CA PHE A 309 -8.81 -6.24 30.25
C PHE A 309 -7.85 -5.42 29.38
N ILE A 310 -6.55 -5.42 29.68
CA ILE A 310 -5.53 -4.75 28.86
C ILE A 310 -5.52 -5.37 27.46
N GLY A 311 -5.69 -6.69 27.35
CA GLY A 311 -5.76 -7.38 26.05
C GLY A 311 -6.92 -6.93 25.18
N LEU A 312 -8.07 -6.56 25.77
CA LEU A 312 -9.20 -5.98 25.01
C LEU A 312 -8.81 -4.61 24.43
N LEU A 313 -8.11 -3.78 25.19
CA LEU A 313 -7.63 -2.47 24.74
C LEU A 313 -6.58 -2.64 23.61
N LEU A 314 -5.67 -3.60 23.74
CA LEU A 314 -4.66 -3.90 22.72
C LEU A 314 -5.31 -4.40 21.43
N THR A 315 -6.31 -5.29 21.54
CA THR A 315 -7.07 -5.79 20.38
C THR A 315 -7.82 -4.64 19.69
N PHE A 316 -8.50 -3.79 20.46
CA PHE A 316 -9.16 -2.59 19.95
C PHE A 316 -8.17 -1.67 19.23
N ALA A 317 -7.03 -1.38 19.85
CA ALA A 317 -5.99 -0.53 19.29
C ALA A 317 -5.42 -1.10 18.00
N LEU A 318 -5.08 -2.40 17.96
CA LEU A 318 -4.54 -3.07 16.78
C LEU A 318 -5.51 -2.98 15.60
N PHE A 319 -6.77 -3.39 15.78
CA PHE A 319 -7.73 -3.42 14.67
C PHE A 319 -8.21 -2.02 14.26
N THR A 320 -8.23 -1.05 15.17
CA THR A 320 -8.47 0.36 14.83
C THR A 320 -7.33 0.92 14.01
N LEU A 321 -6.08 0.67 14.40
CA LEU A 321 -4.88 1.04 13.64
C LEU A 321 -4.91 0.45 12.23
N LEU A 322 -5.22 -0.85 12.08
CA LEU A 322 -5.34 -1.52 10.79
C LEU A 322 -6.50 -0.95 9.95
N SER A 323 -7.63 -0.60 10.58
CA SER A 323 -8.76 0.06 9.90
C SER A 323 -8.38 1.44 9.38
N ILE A 324 -7.62 2.22 10.15
CA ILE A 324 -7.12 3.53 9.72
C ILE A 324 -6.16 3.39 8.53
N ALA A 325 -5.21 2.45 8.59
CA ALA A 325 -4.29 2.16 7.52
C ALA A 325 -5.02 1.71 6.23
N ALA A 326 -6.04 0.87 6.39
CA ALA A 326 -6.88 0.45 5.27
C ALA A 326 -7.68 1.62 4.68
N LEU A 327 -8.21 2.51 5.51
CA LEU A 327 -9.02 3.64 5.07
C LEU A 327 -8.22 4.62 4.21
N THR A 328 -7.00 4.96 4.60
CA THR A 328 -6.15 5.87 3.82
C THR A 328 -5.75 5.30 2.47
N SER A 329 -5.52 3.98 2.39
CA SER A 329 -5.22 3.29 1.13
C SER A 329 -6.45 3.15 0.22
N THR A 330 -7.65 2.89 0.77
CA THR A 330 -8.88 2.83 -0.03
C THR A 330 -9.28 4.20 -0.57
N ILE A 331 -9.06 5.27 0.19
CA ILE A 331 -9.27 6.66 -0.27
C ILE A 331 -8.42 6.93 -1.51
N SER A 332 -7.13 6.63 -1.47
CA SER A 332 -6.20 6.90 -2.57
C SER A 332 -6.54 6.09 -3.82
N SER A 333 -6.82 4.80 -3.67
CA SER A 333 -7.17 3.92 -4.80
C SER A 333 -8.53 4.31 -5.41
N THR A 334 -9.49 4.75 -4.60
CA THR A 334 -10.77 5.29 -5.10
C THR A 334 -10.54 6.57 -5.90
N GLU A 335 -9.67 7.46 -5.43
CA GLU A 335 -9.36 8.72 -6.10
C GLU A 335 -8.79 8.50 -7.51
N VAL A 336 -8.01 7.45 -7.75
CA VAL A 336 -7.48 7.11 -9.08
C VAL A 336 -8.60 7.01 -10.12
N VAL A 337 -9.64 6.26 -9.79
CA VAL A 337 -10.75 6.02 -10.71
C VAL A 337 -11.68 7.21 -10.79
N VAL A 338 -11.93 7.89 -9.65
CA VAL A 338 -12.74 9.11 -9.58
C VAL A 338 -12.10 10.22 -10.40
N ALA A 339 -10.80 10.47 -10.27
CA ALA A 339 -10.09 11.47 -11.07
C ALA A 339 -10.24 11.22 -12.58
N TYR A 340 -10.15 9.96 -13.01
CA TYR A 340 -10.39 9.61 -14.42
C TYR A 340 -11.83 9.91 -14.86
N LEU A 341 -12.84 9.53 -14.08
CA LEU A 341 -14.24 9.76 -14.44
C LEU A 341 -14.59 11.26 -14.46
N VAL A 342 -14.08 12.02 -13.51
CA VAL A 342 -14.28 13.47 -13.47
C VAL A 342 -13.64 14.17 -14.67
N GLU A 343 -12.39 13.86 -14.99
CA GLU A 343 -11.65 14.56 -16.03
C GLU A 343 -11.95 14.04 -17.45
N ALA A 344 -12.03 12.72 -17.65
CA ALA A 344 -12.22 12.13 -18.98
C ALA A 344 -13.69 12.03 -19.39
N LYS A 345 -14.60 11.89 -18.43
CA LYS A 345 -16.05 11.74 -18.68
C LYS A 345 -16.87 12.95 -18.23
N SER A 346 -16.22 14.01 -17.73
CA SER A 346 -16.88 15.23 -17.24
C SER A 346 -17.97 14.95 -16.20
N MET A 347 -17.84 13.88 -15.44
CA MET A 347 -18.79 13.53 -14.37
C MET A 347 -18.57 14.42 -13.16
N SER A 348 -19.63 14.80 -12.46
CA SER A 348 -19.43 15.45 -11.15
C SER A 348 -18.78 14.48 -10.18
N ARG A 349 -17.93 14.97 -9.29
CA ARG A 349 -17.20 14.17 -8.30
C ARG A 349 -18.12 13.26 -7.49
N LYS A 350 -19.28 13.77 -7.10
CA LYS A 350 -20.28 13.00 -6.34
C LYS A 350 -20.78 11.78 -7.12
N TYR A 351 -21.14 11.96 -8.38
CA TYR A 351 -21.61 10.86 -9.22
C TYR A 351 -20.48 9.87 -9.56
N ALA A 352 -19.27 10.37 -9.81
CA ALA A 352 -18.11 9.52 -10.05
C ALA A 352 -17.79 8.65 -8.82
N THR A 353 -17.74 9.24 -7.62
CA THR A 353 -17.47 8.49 -6.38
C THR A 353 -18.55 7.44 -6.11
N ASN A 354 -19.84 7.78 -6.28
CA ASN A 354 -20.93 6.82 -6.08
C ASN A 354 -20.87 5.68 -7.09
N GLY A 355 -20.56 5.97 -8.36
CA GLY A 355 -20.40 4.95 -9.41
C GLY A 355 -19.25 3.99 -9.12
N VAL A 356 -18.09 4.52 -8.71
CA VAL A 356 -16.94 3.69 -8.29
C VAL A 356 -17.29 2.85 -7.08
N SER A 357 -17.94 3.43 -6.06
CA SER A 357 -18.35 2.72 -4.85
C SER A 357 -19.31 1.57 -5.14
N LEU A 358 -20.27 1.78 -6.05
CA LEU A 358 -21.20 0.73 -6.47
C LEU A 358 -20.47 -0.38 -7.23
N LEU A 359 -19.56 -0.04 -8.15
CA LEU A 359 -18.77 -1.02 -8.89
C LEU A 359 -17.89 -1.86 -7.95
N VAL A 360 -17.22 -1.21 -7.00
CA VAL A 360 -16.40 -1.88 -5.98
C VAL A 360 -17.26 -2.78 -5.10
N LEU A 361 -18.45 -2.31 -4.70
CA LEU A 361 -19.38 -3.12 -3.91
C LEU A 361 -19.79 -4.40 -4.65
N ILE A 362 -20.19 -4.29 -5.91
CA ILE A 362 -20.55 -5.46 -6.73
C ILE A 362 -19.37 -6.43 -6.85
N ALA A 363 -18.18 -5.93 -7.18
CA ALA A 363 -16.99 -6.76 -7.30
C ALA A 363 -16.61 -7.42 -5.97
N SER A 364 -16.70 -6.68 -4.84
CA SER A 364 -16.44 -7.24 -3.50
C SER A 364 -17.44 -8.33 -3.13
N MET A 365 -18.73 -8.16 -3.45
CA MET A 365 -19.75 -9.21 -3.20
C MET A 365 -19.46 -10.48 -4.00
N LEU A 366 -19.02 -10.36 -5.25
CA LEU A 366 -18.60 -11.52 -6.07
C LEU A 366 -17.38 -12.23 -5.47
N ILE A 367 -16.42 -11.48 -4.94
CA ILE A 367 -15.24 -12.05 -4.26
C ILE A 367 -15.65 -12.77 -2.97
N ILE A 368 -16.56 -12.20 -2.17
CA ILE A 368 -17.01 -12.80 -0.90
C ILE A 368 -17.64 -14.19 -1.12
N ILE A 369 -18.35 -14.40 -2.22
CA ILE A 369 -18.98 -15.68 -2.56
C ILE A 369 -17.94 -16.80 -2.77
N ASN A 370 -16.75 -16.46 -3.33
CA ASN A 370 -15.68 -17.41 -3.60
C ASN A 370 -14.32 -16.84 -3.19
N PHE A 371 -14.24 -16.49 -1.89
CA PHE A 371 -13.16 -15.65 -1.34
C PHE A 371 -11.77 -16.26 -1.52
N GLU A 372 -11.56 -17.51 -1.14
CA GLU A 372 -10.22 -18.11 -1.08
C GLU A 372 -9.53 -18.13 -2.45
N VAL A 373 -10.24 -18.53 -3.50
CA VAL A 373 -9.70 -18.67 -4.85
C VAL A 373 -9.49 -17.29 -5.49
N ILE A 374 -10.52 -16.42 -5.45
CA ILE A 374 -10.47 -15.12 -6.13
C ILE A 374 -9.50 -14.19 -5.43
N PHE A 375 -9.46 -14.19 -4.09
CA PHE A 375 -8.55 -13.37 -3.30
C PHE A 375 -7.08 -13.69 -3.61
N ALA A 376 -6.71 -14.97 -3.58
CA ALA A 376 -5.35 -15.41 -3.90
C ALA A 376 -4.94 -15.02 -5.33
N LEU A 377 -5.84 -15.23 -6.32
CA LEU A 377 -5.62 -14.86 -7.70
C LEU A 377 -5.39 -13.36 -7.87
N VAL A 378 -6.25 -12.54 -7.26
CA VAL A 378 -6.17 -11.07 -7.38
C VAL A 378 -4.88 -10.54 -6.76
N ILE A 379 -4.49 -11.03 -5.58
CA ILE A 379 -3.23 -10.62 -4.94
C ILE A 379 -2.05 -11.00 -5.83
N GLN A 380 -1.99 -12.24 -6.31
CA GLN A 380 -0.89 -12.70 -7.16
C GLN A 380 -0.78 -11.87 -8.44
N LEU A 381 -1.90 -11.63 -9.14
CA LEU A 381 -1.91 -10.80 -10.35
C LEU A 381 -1.42 -9.38 -10.08
N LEU A 382 -1.83 -8.77 -8.97
CA LEU A 382 -1.44 -7.40 -8.64
C LEU A 382 0.04 -7.32 -8.26
N THR A 383 0.47 -8.11 -7.26
CA THR A 383 1.78 -7.92 -6.64
C THR A 383 2.92 -8.52 -7.45
N THR A 384 2.68 -9.68 -8.09
CA THR A 384 3.74 -10.40 -8.82
C THR A 384 3.84 -9.98 -10.28
N ILE A 385 2.73 -9.56 -10.90
CA ILE A 385 2.70 -9.28 -12.35
C ILE A 385 2.45 -7.80 -12.62
N LEU A 386 1.30 -7.26 -12.22
CA LEU A 386 0.83 -5.95 -12.68
C LEU A 386 1.72 -4.80 -12.18
N GLN A 387 2.01 -4.74 -10.88
CA GLN A 387 2.79 -3.65 -10.29
C GLN A 387 4.24 -3.60 -10.82
N PRO A 388 5.01 -4.72 -10.87
CA PRO A 388 6.32 -4.70 -11.49
C PRO A 388 6.30 -4.39 -12.98
N LEU A 389 5.29 -4.89 -13.73
CA LEU A 389 5.14 -4.61 -15.17
C LEU A 389 4.85 -3.14 -15.43
N MET A 390 3.97 -2.52 -14.66
CA MET A 390 3.68 -1.10 -14.77
C MET A 390 4.88 -0.25 -14.38
N SER A 391 5.66 -0.68 -13.40
CA SER A 391 6.91 -0.01 -13.02
C SER A 391 7.95 -0.05 -14.15
N LEU A 392 8.09 -1.21 -14.80
CA LEU A 392 8.92 -1.34 -16.01
C LEU A 392 8.45 -0.41 -17.12
N PHE A 393 7.13 -0.32 -17.32
CA PHE A 393 6.54 0.59 -18.30
C PHE A 393 6.85 2.06 -17.97
N TYR A 394 6.77 2.47 -16.70
CA TYR A 394 7.13 3.84 -16.29
C TYR A 394 8.61 4.15 -16.54
N PHE A 395 9.51 3.20 -16.29
CA PHE A 395 10.92 3.37 -16.62
C PHE A 395 11.14 3.53 -18.13
N ILE A 396 10.44 2.74 -18.95
CA ILE A 396 10.51 2.84 -20.41
C ILE A 396 9.96 4.20 -20.89
N VAL A 397 8.84 4.66 -20.31
CA VAL A 397 8.26 5.97 -20.68
C VAL A 397 9.24 7.10 -20.35
N VAL A 398 9.74 7.16 -19.12
CA VAL A 398 10.61 8.25 -18.67
C VAL A 398 12.00 8.17 -19.29
N GLY A 399 12.55 6.95 -19.44
CA GLY A 399 13.91 6.74 -19.92
C GLY A 399 14.08 6.74 -21.44
N TRP A 400 13.03 6.38 -22.21
CA TRP A 400 13.17 6.11 -23.64
C TRP A 400 12.13 6.81 -24.53
N ILE A 401 10.87 6.90 -24.10
CA ILE A 401 9.78 7.40 -24.95
C ILE A 401 9.62 8.91 -24.80
N TRP A 402 9.45 9.39 -23.59
CA TRP A 402 9.15 10.80 -23.31
C TRP A 402 10.32 11.69 -23.69
N HIS A 403 10.11 12.55 -24.70
CA HIS A 403 11.16 13.37 -25.31
C HIS A 403 12.42 12.56 -25.73
N ARG A 404 12.21 11.33 -26.21
CA ARG A 404 13.29 10.37 -26.53
C ARG A 404 14.21 10.07 -25.35
N GLY A 405 13.65 10.07 -24.13
CA GLY A 405 14.38 9.83 -22.88
C GLY A 405 15.23 11.01 -22.40
N ASN A 406 15.17 12.16 -23.05
CA ASN A 406 16.02 13.30 -22.69
C ASN A 406 15.39 14.25 -21.66
N LYS A 407 14.13 14.06 -21.26
CA LYS A 407 13.45 15.00 -20.37
C LYS A 407 14.19 15.20 -19.02
N LEU A 408 14.64 14.12 -18.41
CA LEU A 408 15.44 14.19 -17.17
C LEU A 408 16.85 14.76 -17.45
N THR A 409 17.46 14.40 -18.58
CA THR A 409 18.79 14.85 -18.98
C THR A 409 18.77 16.34 -19.31
N ASP A 410 17.73 16.81 -19.99
CA ASP A 410 17.57 18.24 -20.32
C ASP A 410 17.43 19.08 -19.04
N LEU A 411 16.65 18.62 -18.07
CA LEU A 411 16.54 19.26 -16.75
C LEU A 411 17.88 19.27 -16.01
N ALA A 412 18.65 18.17 -16.08
CA ALA A 412 19.94 18.05 -15.46
C ALA A 412 21.00 18.96 -16.10
N GLN A 413 20.96 19.11 -17.43
CA GLN A 413 21.82 20.01 -18.16
C GLN A 413 21.52 21.48 -17.85
N LEU A 414 20.23 21.85 -17.81
CA LEU A 414 19.81 23.20 -17.41
C LEU A 414 20.26 23.55 -15.99
N GLN A 415 20.32 22.58 -15.09
CA GLN A 415 20.76 22.75 -13.71
C GLN A 415 22.25 22.45 -13.50
N ASN A 416 23.00 22.03 -14.53
CA ASN A 416 24.39 21.56 -14.45
C ASN A 416 24.62 20.52 -13.32
N ASN A 417 23.68 19.59 -13.13
CA ASN A 417 23.62 18.68 -11.99
C ASN A 417 24.01 17.24 -12.39
N LYS A 418 25.29 16.86 -12.13
CA LYS A 418 25.82 15.53 -12.40
C LYS A 418 25.05 14.39 -11.70
N LYS A 419 24.52 14.63 -10.49
CA LYS A 419 23.74 13.62 -9.75
C LYS A 419 22.44 13.28 -10.47
N LEU A 420 21.78 14.28 -11.02
CA LEU A 420 20.52 14.09 -11.77
C LEU A 420 20.76 13.39 -13.11
N GLN A 421 21.92 13.65 -13.76
CA GLN A 421 22.36 12.93 -14.97
C GLN A 421 22.60 11.44 -14.69
N LEU A 422 23.31 11.14 -13.58
CA LEU A 422 23.56 9.76 -13.15
C LEU A 422 22.25 9.04 -12.80
N PHE A 423 21.34 9.72 -12.13
CA PHE A 423 20.01 9.18 -11.81
C PHE A 423 19.19 8.92 -13.07
N GLY A 424 19.24 9.81 -14.06
CA GLY A 424 18.61 9.61 -15.36
C GLY A 424 19.16 8.38 -16.11
N PHE A 425 20.50 8.17 -16.07
CA PHE A 425 21.14 6.96 -16.59
C PHE A 425 20.66 5.69 -15.85
N TYR A 426 20.58 5.77 -14.54
CA TYR A 426 20.08 4.68 -13.68
C TYR A 426 18.66 4.26 -14.03
N LEU A 427 17.72 5.23 -14.11
CA LEU A 427 16.33 5.00 -14.52
C LEU A 427 16.22 4.44 -15.93
N ARG A 428 17.10 4.84 -16.84
CA ARG A 428 17.03 4.46 -18.25
C ARG A 428 17.54 3.06 -18.51
N TYR A 429 18.61 2.63 -17.84
CA TYR A 429 19.32 1.39 -18.18
C TYR A 429 19.28 0.36 -17.05
N ILE A 430 19.58 0.75 -15.82
CA ILE A 430 19.78 -0.19 -14.72
C ILE A 430 18.43 -0.71 -14.21
N CYS A 431 17.49 0.17 -13.88
CA CYS A 431 16.18 -0.24 -13.35
C CYS A 431 15.39 -1.18 -14.28
N PRO A 432 15.24 -0.89 -15.60
CA PRO A 432 14.59 -1.81 -16.51
C PRO A 432 15.29 -3.16 -16.60
N THR A 433 16.63 -3.17 -16.66
CA THR A 433 17.42 -4.40 -16.75
C THR A 433 17.21 -5.27 -15.51
N LEU A 434 17.25 -4.71 -14.31
CA LEU A 434 17.00 -5.44 -13.08
C LEU A 434 15.60 -6.07 -13.05
N LEU A 435 14.57 -5.31 -13.46
CA LEU A 435 13.21 -5.86 -13.53
C LEU A 435 13.07 -6.95 -14.58
N ILE A 436 13.70 -6.81 -15.76
CA ILE A 436 13.66 -7.83 -16.81
C ILE A 436 14.32 -9.12 -16.31
N VAL A 437 15.46 -9.04 -15.60
CA VAL A 437 16.12 -10.22 -15.02
C VAL A 437 15.17 -10.95 -14.05
N VAL A 438 14.46 -10.21 -13.20
CA VAL A 438 13.47 -10.81 -12.29
C VAL A 438 12.32 -11.46 -13.07
N PHE A 439 11.77 -10.81 -14.12
CA PHE A 439 10.72 -11.41 -14.95
C PHE A 439 11.17 -12.67 -15.67
N ILE A 440 12.42 -12.72 -16.16
CA ILE A 440 12.98 -13.92 -16.76
C ILE A 440 13.00 -15.06 -15.75
N HIS A 441 13.45 -14.78 -14.52
CA HIS A 441 13.48 -15.79 -13.44
C HIS A 441 12.08 -16.26 -13.01
N LEU A 442 11.06 -15.41 -13.10
CA LEU A 442 9.66 -15.79 -12.81
C LEU A 442 9.05 -16.65 -13.91
N ALA A 443 9.58 -16.58 -15.16
CA ALA A 443 9.05 -17.30 -16.33
C ALA A 443 9.71 -18.68 -16.52
N PHE A 444 10.90 -18.88 -15.96
CA PHE A 444 11.70 -20.10 -16.07
C PHE A 444 12.09 -20.66 -14.69
#